data_27327ea9ec474fae1c805cb1369e57ab
#
_entry.id   27327ea9ec474fae1c805cb1369e57ab
#
_cell.length_a   1.000
_cell.length_b   1.000
_cell.length_c   1.000
_cell.angle_alpha   90.00
_cell.angle_beta   90.00
_cell.angle_gamma   90.00
#
_symmetry.space_group_name_H-M   'P 1'
#
loop_
_entity.id
_entity.type
_entity.pdbx_description
1 polymer ?
#
loop_
_entity_poly.entity_id
_entity_poly.type
_entity_poly.pdbx_seq_one_letter_code
_entity_poly.pdbx_strand_id
1 'polypeptide(L)'
;MYKRQKGYGAEVCLVEGVYDDAYNKAIQLRDEKGYTFIHPFDDENVIAGQGTIGLELLEQLPDADAVIVPVGGGGLISGVAFAIKQLRPEIKIYGVQASGAPSMVESLQNGKIECLDDVATIADGIKVKEPGEHTFEFCKKYVDEIVTVSDDEISSAILALIEQHKLISEGAGAVSVAAAMFNKVPVKGKKVICLVSGGNIDVTILSKVIKRGLLKSGRSDSINIELIDKPGQLRDVSRIIADLGGNVIAIHHERASENSDINGCYLRILLETRNFEHITAIRKNLTDAGFKIVE
;
A
#
# COMPACT_ATOMS: atom_id res chain seq x y z
N MET A 1 17.13 -6.88 4.36
CA MET A 1 16.86 -6.53 5.79
C MET A 1 17.92 -7.08 6.73
N TYR A 2 18.13 -8.38 6.87
CA TYR A 2 19.05 -9.00 7.86
C TYR A 2 20.54 -8.57 7.76
N LYS A 3 21.01 -8.08 6.61
CA LYS A 3 22.40 -7.58 6.46
C LYS A 3 22.69 -6.37 7.36
N ARG A 4 21.71 -5.49 7.56
CA ARG A 4 21.84 -4.31 8.43
C ARG A 4 21.90 -4.73 9.91
N GLN A 5 21.08 -5.68 10.32
CA GLN A 5 21.08 -6.24 11.67
C GLN A 5 22.45 -6.88 12.02
N LYS A 6 23.00 -7.70 11.09
CA LYS A 6 24.37 -8.23 11.24
C LYS A 6 25.42 -7.14 11.32
N GLY A 7 25.26 -6.06 10.55
CA GLY A 7 26.17 -4.90 10.59
C GLY A 7 26.21 -4.18 11.96
N TYR A 8 25.15 -4.30 12.74
CA TYR A 8 25.08 -3.80 14.12
C TYR A 8 25.54 -4.83 15.16
N GLY A 9 26.09 -5.98 14.73
CA GLY A 9 26.58 -7.01 15.64
C GLY A 9 25.51 -7.98 16.16
N ALA A 10 24.27 -7.90 15.64
CA ALA A 10 23.22 -8.81 16.05
C ALA A 10 23.39 -10.21 15.45
N GLU A 11 23.13 -11.24 16.25
CA GLU A 11 22.95 -12.60 15.76
C GLU A 11 21.60 -12.69 15.02
N VAL A 12 21.62 -13.18 13.79
CA VAL A 12 20.41 -13.29 12.98
C VAL A 12 20.07 -14.77 12.79
N CYS A 13 18.93 -15.18 13.35
CA CYS A 13 18.35 -16.51 13.16
C CYS A 13 17.26 -16.43 12.08
N LEU A 14 17.54 -17.00 10.91
CA LEU A 14 16.55 -17.10 9.82
C LEU A 14 15.74 -18.38 9.98
N VAL A 15 14.43 -18.23 9.87
CA VAL A 15 13.47 -19.36 9.91
C VAL A 15 12.75 -19.39 8.56
N GLU A 16 12.67 -20.58 7.97
CA GLU A 16 11.85 -20.79 6.77
C GLU A 16 10.39 -20.89 7.18
N GLY A 17 9.50 -20.21 6.45
CA GLY A 17 8.07 -20.21 6.72
C GLY A 17 7.46 -18.80 6.84
N VAL A 18 6.41 -18.69 7.65
CA VAL A 18 5.67 -17.45 7.91
C VAL A 18 6.06 -16.83 9.27
N TYR A 19 5.39 -15.73 9.64
CA TYR A 19 5.64 -15.04 10.91
C TYR A 19 5.55 -15.97 12.12
N ASP A 20 4.57 -16.87 12.15
CA ASP A 20 4.33 -17.76 13.28
C ASP A 20 5.49 -18.76 13.49
N ASP A 21 6.14 -19.22 12.43
CA ASP A 21 7.33 -20.07 12.53
C ASP A 21 8.49 -19.32 13.17
N ALA A 22 8.71 -18.07 12.78
CA ALA A 22 9.72 -17.21 13.38
C ALA A 22 9.38 -16.88 14.84
N TYR A 23 8.12 -16.63 15.17
CA TYR A 23 7.64 -16.42 16.53
C TYR A 23 7.91 -17.65 17.40
N ASN A 24 7.49 -18.82 16.98
CA ASN A 24 7.71 -20.08 17.72
C ASN A 24 9.20 -20.34 17.96
N LYS A 25 10.05 -20.06 16.97
CA LYS A 25 11.50 -20.17 17.13
C LYS A 25 12.06 -19.16 18.13
N ALA A 26 11.53 -17.94 18.15
CA ALA A 26 11.94 -16.95 19.12
C ALA A 26 11.56 -17.34 20.56
N ILE A 27 10.36 -17.88 20.76
CA ILE A 27 9.92 -18.43 22.05
C ILE A 27 10.81 -19.60 22.49
N GLN A 28 11.11 -20.53 21.57
CA GLN A 28 12.05 -21.62 21.85
C GLN A 28 13.42 -21.09 22.31
N LEU A 29 13.98 -20.12 21.60
CA LEU A 29 15.28 -19.54 21.96
C LEU A 29 15.24 -18.78 23.31
N ARG A 30 14.12 -18.13 23.62
CA ARG A 30 13.88 -17.53 24.94
C ARG A 30 14.02 -18.61 26.03
N ASP A 31 13.30 -19.71 25.88
CA ASP A 31 13.22 -20.76 26.91
C ASP A 31 14.54 -21.54 27.05
N GLU A 32 15.24 -21.82 25.92
CA GLU A 32 16.49 -22.57 25.92
C GLU A 32 17.71 -21.74 26.39
N LYS A 33 17.75 -20.45 26.01
CA LYS A 33 18.93 -19.60 26.23
C LYS A 33 18.72 -18.51 27.30
N GLY A 34 17.51 -18.37 27.83
CA GLY A 34 17.17 -17.35 28.82
C GLY A 34 17.14 -15.93 28.23
N TYR A 35 16.87 -15.78 26.92
CA TYR A 35 16.74 -14.47 26.30
C TYR A 35 15.47 -13.76 26.76
N THR A 36 15.52 -12.43 26.85
CA THR A 36 14.31 -11.64 27.03
C THR A 36 13.59 -11.54 25.68
N PHE A 37 12.36 -12.06 25.64
CA PHE A 37 11.49 -11.90 24.46
C PHE A 37 10.76 -10.57 24.58
N ILE A 38 10.82 -9.76 23.52
CA ILE A 38 10.07 -8.52 23.41
C ILE A 38 9.03 -8.74 22.30
N HIS A 39 7.74 -8.76 22.69
CA HIS A 39 6.65 -8.93 21.72
C HIS A 39 6.59 -7.70 20.81
N PRO A 40 6.43 -7.85 19.48
CA PRO A 40 6.51 -6.72 18.54
C PRO A 40 5.35 -5.72 18.66
N PHE A 41 4.22 -6.08 19.28
CA PHE A 41 3.06 -5.19 19.42
C PHE A 41 2.22 -5.45 20.68
N ASP A 42 2.11 -6.68 21.18
CA ASP A 42 1.22 -7.03 22.31
C ASP A 42 2.02 -7.10 23.63
N ASP A 43 2.59 -5.98 24.00
CA ASP A 43 3.37 -5.79 25.23
C ASP A 43 3.14 -4.37 25.74
N GLU A 44 2.82 -4.24 27.05
CA GLU A 44 2.48 -2.94 27.66
C GLU A 44 3.61 -1.91 27.53
N ASN A 45 4.88 -2.32 27.64
CA ASN A 45 6.01 -1.41 27.51
C ASN A 45 6.19 -0.96 26.06
N VAL A 46 5.96 -1.88 25.09
CA VAL A 46 5.97 -1.54 23.67
C VAL A 46 4.84 -0.58 23.34
N ILE A 47 3.61 -0.85 23.82
CA ILE A 47 2.46 0.05 23.66
C ILE A 47 2.75 1.42 24.28
N ALA A 48 3.29 1.48 25.48
CA ALA A 48 3.67 2.73 26.15
C ALA A 48 4.73 3.52 25.34
N GLY A 49 5.73 2.82 24.80
CA GLY A 49 6.72 3.41 23.91
C GLY A 49 6.10 4.05 22.65
N GLN A 50 5.13 3.38 22.03
CA GLN A 50 4.39 3.94 20.88
C GLN A 50 3.52 5.15 21.27
N GLY A 51 3.09 5.22 22.53
CA GLY A 51 2.32 6.35 23.07
C GLY A 51 3.08 7.69 23.01
N THR A 52 4.41 7.68 23.03
CA THR A 52 5.22 8.90 22.89
C THR A 52 4.95 9.65 21.59
N ILE A 53 4.63 8.92 20.51
CA ILE A 53 4.22 9.52 19.23
C ILE A 53 2.97 10.37 19.43
N GLY A 54 1.97 9.86 20.18
CA GLY A 54 0.76 10.62 20.48
C GLY A 54 1.03 11.94 21.19
N LEU A 55 2.01 11.96 22.12
CA LEU A 55 2.42 13.19 22.81
C LEU A 55 3.06 14.19 21.84
N GLU A 56 4.00 13.74 21.01
CA GLU A 56 4.64 14.58 20.00
C GLU A 56 3.63 15.15 18.99
N LEU A 57 2.64 14.38 18.56
CA LEU A 57 1.59 14.85 17.66
C LEU A 57 0.76 15.98 18.28
N LEU A 58 0.44 15.89 19.56
CA LEU A 58 -0.28 16.94 20.29
C LEU A 58 0.55 18.22 20.45
N GLU A 59 1.87 18.12 20.56
CA GLU A 59 2.76 19.28 20.58
C GLU A 59 2.86 19.93 19.18
N GLN A 60 2.97 19.11 18.11
CA GLN A 60 3.15 19.60 16.74
C GLN A 60 1.88 20.21 16.14
N LEU A 61 0.71 19.66 16.45
CA LEU A 61 -0.59 20.13 15.99
C LEU A 61 -1.63 20.07 17.11
N PRO A 62 -1.62 21.02 18.06
CA PRO A 62 -2.49 21.00 19.24
C PRO A 62 -3.99 21.07 18.93
N ASP A 63 -4.36 21.58 17.77
CA ASP A 63 -5.74 21.75 17.31
C ASP A 63 -6.13 20.76 16.20
N ALA A 64 -5.53 19.56 16.23
CA ALA A 64 -5.91 18.47 15.34
C ALA A 64 -7.36 18.03 15.63
N ASP A 65 -8.12 17.76 14.57
CA ASP A 65 -9.47 17.19 14.68
C ASP A 65 -9.42 15.64 14.69
N ALA A 66 -8.44 15.05 14.00
CA ALA A 66 -8.30 13.62 13.88
C ALA A 66 -6.87 13.17 13.61
N VAL A 67 -6.57 11.93 14.01
CA VAL A 67 -5.31 11.23 13.71
C VAL A 67 -5.64 9.90 13.04
N ILE A 68 -4.94 9.60 11.94
CA ILE A 68 -5.07 8.36 11.19
C ILE A 68 -3.79 7.54 11.37
N VAL A 69 -3.93 6.30 11.85
CA VAL A 69 -2.82 5.45 12.29
C VAL A 69 -2.86 4.10 11.60
N PRO A 70 -1.73 3.59 11.07
CA PRO A 70 -1.64 2.22 10.55
C PRO A 70 -1.89 1.18 11.63
N VAL A 71 -2.58 0.07 11.26
CA VAL A 71 -2.93 -1.02 12.16
C VAL A 71 -2.51 -2.36 11.57
N GLY A 72 -1.55 -3.03 12.20
CA GLY A 72 -1.28 -4.46 12.04
C GLY A 72 -1.82 -5.21 13.26
N GLY A 73 -0.94 -5.69 14.13
CA GLY A 73 -1.34 -6.31 15.40
C GLY A 73 -1.85 -5.34 16.46
N GLY A 74 -1.83 -4.03 16.22
CA GLY A 74 -2.48 -3.01 17.04
C GLY A 74 -1.57 -2.22 18.00
N GLY A 75 -0.26 -2.57 18.14
CA GLY A 75 0.62 -1.92 19.14
C GLY A 75 0.77 -0.42 18.94
N LEU A 76 1.02 0.03 17.73
CA LEU A 76 1.19 1.44 17.39
C LEU A 76 -0.06 2.25 17.73
N ILE A 77 -1.21 1.84 17.19
CA ILE A 77 -2.46 2.58 17.41
C ILE A 77 -2.90 2.55 18.87
N SER A 78 -2.67 1.45 19.59
CA SER A 78 -2.98 1.34 21.01
C SER A 78 -2.27 2.41 21.83
N GLY A 79 -0.96 2.57 21.63
CA GLY A 79 -0.18 3.57 22.34
C GLY A 79 -0.58 5.00 21.96
N VAL A 80 -0.66 5.29 20.65
CA VAL A 80 -1.04 6.62 20.14
C VAL A 80 -2.45 7.00 20.61
N ALA A 81 -3.43 6.11 20.46
CA ALA A 81 -4.81 6.36 20.85
C ALA A 81 -4.94 6.57 22.36
N PHE A 82 -4.28 5.71 23.16
CA PHE A 82 -4.29 5.88 24.62
C PHE A 82 -3.77 7.25 25.04
N ALA A 83 -2.57 7.62 24.57
CA ALA A 83 -1.93 8.89 24.94
C ALA A 83 -2.80 10.10 24.55
N ILE A 84 -3.34 10.12 23.34
CA ILE A 84 -4.17 11.21 22.84
C ILE A 84 -5.49 11.26 23.62
N LYS A 85 -6.20 10.15 23.78
CA LYS A 85 -7.50 10.12 24.46
C LYS A 85 -7.45 10.47 25.96
N GLN A 86 -6.30 10.27 26.61
CA GLN A 86 -6.13 10.74 28.00
C GLN A 86 -6.00 12.26 28.11
N LEU A 87 -5.44 12.92 27.11
CA LEU A 87 -5.15 14.37 27.13
C LEU A 87 -6.17 15.19 26.35
N ARG A 88 -6.64 14.65 25.23
CA ARG A 88 -7.53 15.30 24.27
C ARG A 88 -8.58 14.29 23.75
N PRO A 89 -9.58 13.91 24.57
CA PRO A 89 -10.55 12.87 24.24
C PRO A 89 -11.45 13.20 23.04
N GLU A 90 -11.55 14.48 22.67
CA GLU A 90 -12.32 14.96 21.53
C GLU A 90 -11.68 14.64 20.17
N ILE A 91 -10.34 14.46 20.11
CA ILE A 91 -9.64 14.13 18.86
C ILE A 91 -10.04 12.72 18.41
N LYS A 92 -10.48 12.61 17.16
CA LYS A 92 -10.87 11.33 16.58
C LYS A 92 -9.66 10.50 16.18
N ILE A 93 -9.68 9.22 16.52
CA ILE A 93 -8.62 8.26 16.18
C ILE A 93 -9.16 7.25 15.18
N TYR A 94 -8.60 7.26 13.99
CA TYR A 94 -8.94 6.33 12.93
C TYR A 94 -7.80 5.34 12.70
N GLY A 95 -8.11 4.04 12.76
CA GLY A 95 -7.18 2.98 12.37
C GLY A 95 -7.31 2.66 10.87
N VAL A 96 -6.22 2.20 10.25
CA VAL A 96 -6.25 1.75 8.86
C VAL A 96 -5.53 0.43 8.72
N GLN A 97 -6.23 -0.58 8.19
CA GLN A 97 -5.67 -1.87 7.78
C GLN A 97 -5.65 -2.00 6.26
N ALA A 98 -4.79 -2.87 5.75
CA ALA A 98 -4.91 -3.32 4.38
C ALA A 98 -6.13 -4.24 4.23
N SER A 99 -6.91 -4.11 3.15
CA SER A 99 -8.09 -4.96 2.91
C SER A 99 -7.76 -6.44 2.75
N GLY A 100 -6.50 -6.77 2.42
CA GLY A 100 -6.01 -8.14 2.38
C GLY A 100 -5.49 -8.69 3.73
N ALA A 101 -5.58 -7.90 4.83
CA ALA A 101 -5.20 -8.33 6.18
C ALA A 101 -6.05 -7.58 7.25
N PRO A 102 -7.40 -7.71 7.26
CA PRO A 102 -8.30 -6.93 8.09
C PRO A 102 -8.54 -7.53 9.49
N SER A 103 -7.54 -8.18 10.10
CA SER A 103 -7.70 -8.96 11.32
C SER A 103 -8.32 -8.20 12.50
N MET A 104 -7.90 -6.95 12.73
CA MET A 104 -8.46 -6.12 13.81
C MET A 104 -9.89 -5.65 13.48
N VAL A 105 -10.18 -5.34 12.20
CA VAL A 105 -11.54 -4.96 11.77
C VAL A 105 -12.51 -6.10 12.02
N GLU A 106 -12.18 -7.32 11.58
CA GLU A 106 -13.03 -8.50 11.77
C GLU A 106 -13.20 -8.84 13.26
N SER A 107 -12.11 -8.76 14.02
CA SER A 107 -12.14 -8.99 15.47
C SER A 107 -13.07 -8.01 16.19
N LEU A 108 -13.01 -6.71 15.87
CA LEU A 108 -13.88 -5.70 16.48
C LEU A 108 -15.34 -5.87 16.06
N GLN A 109 -15.62 -6.23 14.81
CA GLN A 109 -16.97 -6.51 14.32
C GLN A 109 -17.60 -7.71 15.01
N ASN A 110 -16.81 -8.76 15.24
CA ASN A 110 -17.27 -9.98 15.90
C ASN A 110 -17.22 -9.90 17.44
N GLY A 111 -16.62 -8.84 18.00
CA GLY A 111 -16.49 -8.63 19.45
C GLY A 111 -15.50 -9.56 20.14
N LYS A 112 -14.72 -10.33 19.39
CA LYS A 112 -13.68 -11.27 19.87
C LYS A 112 -12.52 -11.30 18.89
N ILE A 113 -11.36 -11.71 19.37
CA ILE A 113 -10.17 -11.88 18.52
C ILE A 113 -10.43 -12.99 17.48
N GLU A 114 -10.20 -12.65 16.22
CA GLU A 114 -10.28 -13.56 15.08
C GLU A 114 -8.91 -13.74 14.45
N CYS A 115 -8.57 -14.99 14.13
CA CYS A 115 -7.37 -15.34 13.37
C CYS A 115 -7.77 -15.60 11.92
N LEU A 116 -7.21 -14.83 10.98
CA LEU A 116 -7.48 -14.99 9.55
C LEU A 116 -6.76 -16.21 8.99
N ASP A 117 -7.42 -16.97 8.12
CA ASP A 117 -6.83 -18.14 7.46
C ASP A 117 -5.65 -17.74 6.57
N ASP A 118 -5.80 -16.66 5.79
CA ASP A 118 -4.77 -16.13 4.91
C ASP A 118 -4.76 -14.60 4.89
N VAL A 119 -3.58 -14.02 4.63
CA VAL A 119 -3.38 -12.57 4.51
C VAL A 119 -2.46 -12.27 3.33
N ALA A 120 -2.88 -11.35 2.47
CA ALA A 120 -2.13 -10.95 1.28
C ALA A 120 -2.20 -9.44 1.07
N THR A 121 -1.06 -8.75 1.21
CA THR A 121 -0.94 -7.31 0.96
C THR A 121 0.51 -6.91 0.70
N ILE A 122 0.72 -5.81 -0.03
CA ILE A 122 2.04 -5.15 -0.18
C ILE A 122 2.49 -4.42 1.08
N ALA A 123 1.61 -4.25 2.06
CA ALA A 123 1.89 -3.58 3.33
C ALA A 123 2.42 -4.57 4.37
N ASP A 124 3.62 -5.12 4.14
CA ASP A 124 4.22 -6.19 4.95
C ASP A 124 4.27 -5.85 6.45
N GLY A 125 4.51 -4.60 6.83
CA GLY A 125 4.58 -4.15 8.22
C GLY A 125 3.26 -4.22 8.99
N ILE A 126 2.12 -4.39 8.30
CA ILE A 126 0.79 -4.56 8.90
C ILE A 126 0.10 -5.85 8.46
N LYS A 127 0.84 -6.78 7.85
CA LYS A 127 0.35 -8.08 7.40
C LYS A 127 0.29 -9.06 8.57
N VAL A 128 -0.73 -8.93 9.41
CA VAL A 128 -0.90 -9.69 10.65
C VAL A 128 -2.21 -10.48 10.62
N LYS A 129 -2.14 -11.77 10.90
CA LYS A 129 -3.30 -12.68 10.89
C LYS A 129 -4.22 -12.48 12.09
N GLU A 130 -3.66 -12.13 13.25
CA GLU A 130 -4.36 -12.09 14.52
C GLU A 130 -3.90 -10.87 15.34
N PRO A 131 -4.81 -10.03 15.88
CA PRO A 131 -4.45 -8.96 16.80
C PRO A 131 -3.96 -9.51 18.15
N GLY A 132 -3.26 -8.69 18.92
CA GLY A 132 -2.92 -9.03 20.30
C GLY A 132 -4.12 -8.91 21.24
N GLU A 133 -4.06 -9.59 22.38
CA GLU A 133 -5.11 -9.52 23.40
C GLU A 133 -5.22 -8.11 24.01
N HIS A 134 -4.09 -7.55 24.44
CA HIS A 134 -4.05 -6.18 24.99
C HIS A 134 -4.42 -5.16 23.93
N THR A 135 -3.85 -5.28 22.72
CA THR A 135 -4.09 -4.31 21.65
C THR A 135 -5.53 -4.31 21.16
N PHE A 136 -6.20 -5.46 21.15
CA PHE A 136 -7.64 -5.57 20.85
C PHE A 136 -8.47 -4.75 21.85
N GLU A 137 -8.25 -4.92 23.16
CA GLU A 137 -8.97 -4.18 24.20
C GLU A 137 -8.68 -2.68 24.14
N PHE A 138 -7.42 -2.27 23.84
CA PHE A 138 -7.08 -0.86 23.61
C PHE A 138 -7.81 -0.29 22.40
N CYS A 139 -7.81 -0.98 21.28
CA CYS A 139 -8.54 -0.55 20.09
C CYS A 139 -10.02 -0.39 20.35
N LYS A 140 -10.65 -1.37 20.97
CA LYS A 140 -12.06 -1.34 21.35
C LYS A 140 -12.43 -0.15 22.23
N LYS A 141 -11.52 0.28 23.10
CA LYS A 141 -11.76 1.35 24.07
C LYS A 141 -11.42 2.74 23.56
N TYR A 142 -10.36 2.89 22.78
CA TYR A 142 -9.76 4.19 22.49
C TYR A 142 -9.78 4.58 21.00
N VAL A 143 -10.09 3.66 20.10
CA VAL A 143 -10.15 3.93 18.65
C VAL A 143 -11.59 4.16 18.24
N ASP A 144 -11.82 5.25 17.50
CA ASP A 144 -13.20 5.61 17.10
C ASP A 144 -13.70 4.73 15.95
N GLU A 145 -12.82 4.39 15.00
CA GLU A 145 -13.16 3.54 13.85
C GLU A 145 -11.89 2.95 13.23
N ILE A 146 -11.97 1.75 12.65
CA ILE A 146 -10.91 1.17 11.82
C ILE A 146 -11.48 0.88 10.43
N VAL A 147 -10.81 1.41 9.41
CA VAL A 147 -11.17 1.26 8.00
C VAL A 147 -10.13 0.45 7.23
N THR A 148 -10.47 0.03 6.02
CA THR A 148 -9.53 -0.70 5.15
C THR A 148 -9.24 0.05 3.86
N VAL A 149 -8.02 -0.14 3.35
CA VAL A 149 -7.54 0.35 2.05
C VAL A 149 -6.99 -0.81 1.22
N SER A 150 -7.19 -0.76 -0.09
CA SER A 150 -6.66 -1.74 -1.02
C SER A 150 -5.18 -1.50 -1.35
N ASP A 151 -4.49 -2.51 -1.87
CA ASP A 151 -3.11 -2.38 -2.35
C ASP A 151 -2.95 -1.35 -3.47
N ASP A 152 -3.98 -1.14 -4.29
CA ASP A 152 -4.00 -0.09 -5.32
C ASP A 152 -4.06 1.32 -4.70
N GLU A 153 -4.86 1.50 -3.65
CA GLU A 153 -4.95 2.75 -2.90
C GLU A 153 -3.64 3.03 -2.16
N ILE A 154 -3.02 2.01 -1.57
CA ILE A 154 -1.70 2.09 -0.92
C ILE A 154 -0.63 2.49 -1.93
N SER A 155 -0.60 1.85 -3.10
CA SER A 155 0.35 2.17 -4.18
C SER A 155 0.22 3.61 -4.66
N SER A 156 -1.01 4.10 -4.78
CA SER A 156 -1.29 5.49 -5.15
C SER A 156 -0.82 6.48 -4.09
N ALA A 157 -0.98 6.14 -2.80
CA ALA A 157 -0.51 6.96 -1.69
C ALA A 157 1.04 7.02 -1.62
N ILE A 158 1.72 5.88 -1.85
CA ILE A 158 3.19 5.85 -1.95
C ILE A 158 3.67 6.76 -3.08
N LEU A 159 3.03 6.68 -4.26
CA LEU A 159 3.37 7.54 -5.39
C LEU A 159 3.17 9.03 -5.05
N ALA A 160 2.05 9.38 -4.42
CA ALA A 160 1.77 10.75 -4.00
C ALA A 160 2.82 11.28 -2.98
N LEU A 161 3.22 10.46 -2.01
CA LEU A 161 4.27 10.80 -1.05
C LEU A 161 5.62 11.09 -1.74
N ILE A 162 6.00 10.25 -2.72
CA ILE A 162 7.22 10.46 -3.50
C ILE A 162 7.14 11.74 -4.33
N GLU A 163 6.05 11.95 -5.05
CA GLU A 163 5.93 13.06 -6.00
C GLU A 163 5.73 14.42 -5.33
N GLN A 164 4.88 14.48 -4.31
CA GLN A 164 4.50 15.75 -3.68
C GLN A 164 5.36 16.11 -2.47
N HIS A 165 5.78 15.11 -1.68
CA HIS A 165 6.48 15.31 -0.42
C HIS A 165 7.94 14.87 -0.43
N LYS A 166 8.40 14.16 -1.48
CA LYS A 166 9.75 13.59 -1.58
C LYS A 166 10.07 12.59 -0.46
N LEU A 167 9.03 11.93 0.03
CA LEU A 167 9.11 10.91 1.08
C LEU A 167 9.00 9.52 0.46
N ILE A 168 9.88 8.62 0.87
CA ILE A 168 9.78 7.20 0.53
C ILE A 168 9.17 6.48 1.73
N SER A 169 7.97 5.96 1.55
CA SER A 169 7.26 5.16 2.54
C SER A 169 7.12 3.71 2.07
N GLU A 170 7.14 2.78 3.01
CA GLU A 170 6.67 1.40 2.77
C GLU A 170 5.14 1.34 2.74
N GLY A 171 4.57 0.20 2.32
CA GLY A 171 3.12 0.02 2.24
C GLY A 171 2.41 0.31 3.56
N ALA A 172 2.93 -0.25 4.66
CA ALA A 172 2.37 -0.05 6.00
C ALA A 172 2.38 1.43 6.44
N GLY A 173 3.43 2.18 6.09
CA GLY A 173 3.54 3.60 6.41
C GLY A 173 2.63 4.50 5.58
N ALA A 174 2.17 4.05 4.42
CA ALA A 174 1.36 4.85 3.49
C ALA A 174 -0.16 4.69 3.67
N VAL A 175 -0.64 3.69 4.44
CA VAL A 175 -2.08 3.40 4.55
C VAL A 175 -2.89 4.55 5.14
N SER A 176 -2.32 5.32 6.07
CA SER A 176 -2.98 6.50 6.64
C SER A 176 -3.26 7.58 5.60
N VAL A 177 -2.28 7.82 4.72
CA VAL A 177 -2.39 8.75 3.59
C VAL A 177 -3.39 8.21 2.56
N ALA A 178 -3.37 6.89 2.28
CA ALA A 178 -4.35 6.25 1.41
C ALA A 178 -5.78 6.44 1.92
N ALA A 179 -6.04 6.22 3.22
CA ALA A 179 -7.36 6.41 3.80
C ALA A 179 -7.86 7.86 3.66
N ALA A 180 -7.00 8.84 3.83
CA ALA A 180 -7.33 10.25 3.62
C ALA A 180 -7.60 10.58 2.15
N MET A 181 -6.72 10.14 1.23
CA MET A 181 -6.83 10.40 -0.21
C MET A 181 -8.09 9.80 -0.84
N PHE A 182 -8.48 8.61 -0.39
CA PHE A 182 -9.64 7.88 -0.93
C PHE A 182 -10.91 8.05 -0.10
N ASN A 183 -10.95 9.07 0.78
CA ASN A 183 -12.12 9.44 1.59
C ASN A 183 -12.69 8.27 2.41
N LYS A 184 -11.83 7.38 2.93
CA LYS A 184 -12.26 6.28 3.82
C LYS A 184 -12.68 6.78 5.20
N VAL A 185 -12.19 7.95 5.58
CA VAL A 185 -12.50 8.65 6.84
C VAL A 185 -12.91 10.09 6.57
N PRO A 186 -13.73 10.73 7.43
CA PRO A 186 -14.27 12.06 7.20
C PRO A 186 -13.23 13.17 7.47
N VAL A 187 -12.39 13.46 6.47
CA VAL A 187 -11.26 14.42 6.58
C VAL A 187 -11.58 15.81 6.03
N LYS A 188 -12.62 15.96 5.21
CA LYS A 188 -12.91 17.21 4.52
C LYS A 188 -13.20 18.36 5.49
N GLY A 189 -12.43 19.45 5.37
CA GLY A 189 -12.56 20.63 6.22
C GLY A 189 -12.02 20.48 7.64
N LYS A 190 -11.24 19.40 7.90
CA LYS A 190 -10.65 19.10 9.21
C LYS A 190 -9.13 19.17 9.16
N LYS A 191 -8.52 19.43 10.31
CA LYS A 191 -7.07 19.30 10.55
C LYS A 191 -6.77 17.86 10.92
N VAL A 192 -6.18 17.11 9.99
CA VAL A 192 -5.99 15.68 10.13
C VAL A 192 -4.50 15.35 10.07
N ILE A 193 -4.05 14.54 11.01
CA ILE A 193 -2.70 13.98 11.03
C ILE A 193 -2.74 12.59 10.40
N CYS A 194 -1.98 12.39 9.32
CA CYS A 194 -1.71 11.07 8.74
C CYS A 194 -0.34 10.58 9.22
N LEU A 195 -0.30 9.54 10.05
CA LEU A 195 0.96 8.99 10.56
C LEU A 195 1.65 8.15 9.48
N VAL A 196 2.79 8.62 8.97
CA VAL A 196 3.66 7.87 8.05
C VAL A 196 4.71 7.15 8.89
N SER A 197 4.48 5.87 9.18
CA SER A 197 5.17 5.15 10.25
C SER A 197 6.46 4.42 9.82
N GLY A 198 6.72 4.27 8.52
CA GLY A 198 7.88 3.51 8.07
C GLY A 198 8.28 3.73 6.62
N GLY A 199 9.54 3.39 6.30
CA GLY A 199 10.11 3.55 4.96
C GLY A 199 11.01 2.38 4.54
N ASN A 200 10.89 1.21 5.18
CA ASN A 200 11.72 0.04 4.91
C ASN A 200 11.18 -0.77 3.71
N ILE A 201 11.19 -0.16 2.55
CA ILE A 201 10.72 -0.78 1.31
C ILE A 201 11.90 -1.26 0.45
N ASP A 202 11.76 -2.44 -0.15
CA ASP A 202 12.71 -2.93 -1.15
C ASP A 202 12.54 -2.18 -2.48
N VAL A 203 13.68 -1.84 -3.12
CA VAL A 203 13.68 -1.06 -4.37
C VAL A 203 12.93 -1.78 -5.50
N THR A 204 12.93 -3.12 -5.52
CA THR A 204 12.19 -3.89 -6.53
C THR A 204 10.68 -3.81 -6.29
N ILE A 205 10.25 -3.82 -5.03
CA ILE A 205 8.85 -3.60 -4.65
C ILE A 205 8.45 -2.15 -4.99
N LEU A 206 9.29 -1.18 -4.64
CA LEU A 206 9.06 0.23 -4.96
C LEU A 206 8.87 0.44 -6.47
N SER A 207 9.70 -0.21 -7.31
CA SER A 207 9.53 -0.16 -8.77
C SER A 207 8.17 -0.69 -9.24
N LYS A 208 7.69 -1.80 -8.64
CA LYS A 208 6.37 -2.37 -8.95
C LYS A 208 5.24 -1.43 -8.51
N VAL A 209 5.37 -0.85 -7.32
CA VAL A 209 4.40 0.11 -6.76
C VAL A 209 4.30 1.35 -7.64
N ILE A 210 5.45 1.93 -8.05
CA ILE A 210 5.47 3.10 -8.95
C ILE A 210 4.77 2.77 -10.27
N LYS A 211 5.12 1.63 -10.91
CA LYS A 211 4.46 1.21 -12.15
C LYS A 211 2.95 1.04 -11.98
N ARG A 212 2.52 0.44 -10.86
CA ARG A 212 1.10 0.26 -10.54
C ARG A 212 0.39 1.60 -10.34
N GLY A 213 1.01 2.52 -9.59
CA GLY A 213 0.49 3.87 -9.35
C GLY A 213 0.35 4.68 -10.65
N LEU A 214 1.33 4.59 -11.56
CA LEU A 214 1.27 5.24 -12.87
C LEU A 214 0.10 4.71 -13.73
N LEU A 215 -0.10 3.39 -13.76
CA LEU A 215 -1.25 2.77 -14.42
C LEU A 215 -2.58 3.26 -13.83
N LYS A 216 -2.69 3.26 -12.49
CA LYS A 216 -3.93 3.64 -11.78
C LYS A 216 -4.23 5.15 -11.83
N SER A 217 -3.26 5.98 -12.15
CA SER A 217 -3.45 7.42 -12.38
C SER A 217 -3.62 7.79 -13.86
N GLY A 218 -3.65 6.79 -14.76
CA GLY A 218 -3.76 7.02 -16.20
C GLY A 218 -2.52 7.67 -16.82
N ARG A 219 -1.36 7.55 -16.16
CA ARG A 219 -0.07 8.08 -16.65
C ARG A 219 0.75 7.06 -17.41
N SER A 220 0.31 5.81 -17.43
CA SER A 220 0.77 4.74 -18.30
C SER A 220 -0.40 3.90 -18.74
N ASP A 221 -0.37 3.42 -19.98
CA ASP A 221 -1.37 2.51 -20.53
C ASP A 221 -0.73 1.50 -21.48
N SER A 222 -1.42 0.39 -21.70
CA SER A 222 -1.06 -0.59 -22.73
C SER A 222 -2.22 -0.75 -23.69
N ILE A 223 -1.99 -0.44 -24.94
CA ILE A 223 -3.00 -0.56 -26.00
C ILE A 223 -2.62 -1.74 -26.91
N ASN A 224 -3.56 -2.67 -27.08
CA ASN A 224 -3.41 -3.76 -28.03
C ASN A 224 -4.23 -3.40 -29.30
N ILE A 225 -3.58 -3.46 -30.45
CA ILE A 225 -4.19 -3.12 -31.74
C ILE A 225 -4.08 -4.30 -32.67
N GLU A 226 -5.20 -4.73 -33.24
CA GLU A 226 -5.23 -5.72 -34.31
C GLU A 226 -5.01 -5.00 -35.64
N LEU A 227 -4.03 -5.44 -36.40
CA LEU A 227 -3.61 -4.85 -37.67
C LEU A 227 -3.52 -5.88 -38.78
N ILE A 228 -3.63 -5.40 -40.03
CA ILE A 228 -3.23 -6.19 -41.21
C ILE A 228 -1.68 -6.07 -41.31
N ASP A 229 -0.99 -7.21 -41.48
CA ASP A 229 0.48 -7.20 -41.59
C ASP A 229 0.91 -6.65 -42.97
N LYS A 230 1.03 -5.32 -43.06
CA LYS A 230 1.51 -4.60 -44.24
C LYS A 230 2.40 -3.41 -43.84
N PRO A 231 3.32 -3.00 -44.74
CA PRO A 231 4.18 -1.84 -44.47
C PRO A 231 3.37 -0.56 -44.20
N GLY A 232 3.84 0.24 -43.22
CA GLY A 232 3.28 1.55 -42.91
C GLY A 232 2.31 1.55 -41.71
N GLN A 233 1.70 0.44 -41.31
CA GLN A 233 0.76 0.40 -40.19
C GLN A 233 1.34 0.94 -38.88
N LEU A 234 2.52 0.49 -38.49
CA LEU A 234 3.21 0.96 -37.27
C LEU A 234 3.48 2.47 -37.34
N ARG A 235 3.91 2.99 -38.50
CA ARG A 235 4.15 4.42 -38.68
C ARG A 235 2.87 5.22 -38.43
N ASP A 236 1.74 4.78 -38.99
CA ASP A 236 0.47 5.51 -38.92
C ASP A 236 -0.10 5.49 -37.49
N VAL A 237 -0.02 4.37 -36.79
CA VAL A 237 -0.36 4.25 -35.37
C VAL A 237 0.53 5.17 -34.52
N SER A 238 1.87 5.08 -34.70
CA SER A 238 2.83 5.88 -33.93
C SER A 238 2.66 7.39 -34.16
N ARG A 239 2.32 7.80 -35.39
CA ARG A 239 2.03 9.20 -35.70
C ARG A 239 0.82 9.72 -34.95
N ILE A 240 -0.30 8.98 -34.93
CA ILE A 240 -1.50 9.40 -34.18
C ILE A 240 -1.18 9.57 -32.69
N ILE A 241 -0.44 8.64 -32.10
CA ILE A 241 -0.03 8.73 -30.71
C ILE A 241 0.84 9.95 -30.46
N ALA A 242 1.82 10.19 -31.32
CA ALA A 242 2.76 11.31 -31.20
C ALA A 242 2.06 12.68 -31.39
N ASP A 243 1.16 12.79 -32.36
CA ASP A 243 0.40 14.02 -32.65
C ASP A 243 -0.48 14.44 -31.46
N LEU A 244 -0.91 13.47 -30.64
CA LEU A 244 -1.64 13.71 -29.39
C LEU A 244 -0.73 13.94 -28.18
N GLY A 245 0.59 13.76 -28.34
CA GLY A 245 1.60 13.93 -27.29
C GLY A 245 1.75 12.73 -26.37
N GLY A 246 1.36 11.54 -26.81
CA GLY A 246 1.67 10.27 -26.14
C GLY A 246 3.11 9.86 -26.42
N ASN A 247 3.82 9.38 -25.38
CA ASN A 247 5.16 8.85 -25.53
C ASN A 247 5.14 7.32 -25.55
N VAL A 248 5.79 6.73 -26.56
CA VAL A 248 5.88 5.27 -26.71
C VAL A 248 7.07 4.75 -25.93
N ILE A 249 6.83 3.91 -24.94
CA ILE A 249 7.88 3.27 -24.12
C ILE A 249 8.39 1.98 -24.76
N ALA A 250 7.46 1.15 -25.23
CA ALA A 250 7.77 -0.14 -25.83
C ALA A 250 6.72 -0.54 -26.86
N ILE A 251 7.16 -1.31 -27.85
CA ILE A 251 6.30 -1.89 -28.88
C ILE A 251 6.65 -3.37 -28.99
N HIS A 252 5.61 -4.21 -28.89
CA HIS A 252 5.69 -5.62 -29.20
C HIS A 252 4.84 -5.89 -30.44
N HIS A 253 5.45 -6.43 -31.48
CA HIS A 253 4.79 -6.77 -32.74
C HIS A 253 4.76 -8.29 -32.89
N GLU A 254 3.57 -8.88 -32.74
CA GLU A 254 3.34 -10.32 -32.80
C GLU A 254 2.63 -10.67 -34.10
N ARG A 255 3.28 -11.45 -34.97
CA ARG A 255 2.79 -11.82 -36.32
C ARG A 255 1.99 -13.10 -36.37
N ALA A 256 2.08 -13.97 -35.40
CA ALA A 256 1.38 -15.25 -35.38
C ALA A 256 0.87 -15.56 -33.97
N SER A 257 -0.43 -15.64 -33.82
CA SER A 257 -1.07 -16.38 -32.73
C SER A 257 -2.02 -17.41 -33.33
N GLU A 258 -2.26 -18.52 -32.63
CA GLU A 258 -3.17 -19.59 -33.08
C GLU A 258 -4.57 -19.10 -33.43
N ASN A 259 -4.96 -17.90 -32.98
CA ASN A 259 -6.29 -17.29 -33.18
C ASN A 259 -6.29 -16.03 -34.08
N SER A 260 -5.17 -15.69 -34.75
CA SER A 260 -5.12 -14.54 -35.65
C SER A 260 -5.43 -14.94 -37.08
N ASP A 261 -6.06 -14.02 -37.87
CA ASP A 261 -6.18 -14.14 -39.31
C ASP A 261 -4.78 -14.32 -39.94
N ILE A 262 -4.67 -15.08 -41.01
CA ILE A 262 -3.37 -15.43 -41.67
C ILE A 262 -2.58 -14.19 -42.08
N ASN A 263 -3.26 -13.07 -42.32
CA ASN A 263 -2.68 -11.76 -42.66
C ASN A 263 -2.76 -10.76 -41.49
N GLY A 264 -3.15 -11.22 -40.29
CA GLY A 264 -3.29 -10.38 -39.12
C GLY A 264 -2.01 -10.34 -38.28
N CYS A 265 -1.80 -9.23 -37.59
CA CYS A 265 -0.78 -9.10 -36.54
C CYS A 265 -1.35 -8.29 -35.36
N TYR A 266 -0.75 -8.48 -34.21
CA TYR A 266 -1.07 -7.70 -33.02
C TYR A 266 0.09 -6.77 -32.68
N LEU A 267 -0.27 -5.53 -32.40
CA LEU A 267 0.66 -4.52 -31.94
C LEU A 267 0.30 -4.13 -30.50
N ARG A 268 1.14 -4.53 -29.55
CA ARG A 268 1.02 -4.10 -28.16
C ARG A 268 1.95 -2.93 -27.91
N ILE A 269 1.36 -1.79 -27.57
CA ILE A 269 2.10 -0.54 -27.34
C ILE A 269 1.96 -0.14 -25.89
N LEU A 270 3.09 0.02 -25.19
CA LEU A 270 3.16 0.60 -23.86
C LEU A 270 3.42 2.11 -24.00
N LEU A 271 2.57 2.91 -23.36
CA LEU A 271 2.56 4.37 -23.46
C LEU A 271 2.80 5.04 -22.12
N GLU A 272 3.49 6.19 -22.16
CA GLU A 272 3.34 7.23 -21.15
C GLU A 272 2.29 8.23 -21.62
N THR A 273 1.41 8.57 -20.68
CA THR A 273 0.28 9.47 -20.91
C THR A 273 0.16 10.46 -19.75
N ARG A 274 -0.68 11.48 -19.86
CA ARG A 274 -0.83 12.50 -18.82
C ARG A 274 -1.86 12.11 -17.75
N ASN A 275 -2.96 11.49 -18.19
CA ASN A 275 -4.11 11.12 -17.37
C ASN A 275 -5.08 10.23 -18.19
N PHE A 276 -6.18 9.82 -17.58
CA PHE A 276 -7.20 9.01 -18.25
C PHE A 276 -7.88 9.68 -19.46
N GLU A 277 -8.05 10.99 -19.42
CA GLU A 277 -8.62 11.76 -20.55
C GLU A 277 -7.71 11.67 -21.77
N HIS A 278 -6.39 11.73 -21.53
CA HIS A 278 -5.40 11.58 -22.60
C HIS A 278 -5.40 10.19 -23.21
N ILE A 279 -5.50 9.14 -22.39
CA ILE A 279 -5.65 7.75 -22.86
C ILE A 279 -6.91 7.61 -23.74
N THR A 280 -8.02 8.13 -23.25
CA THR A 280 -9.30 8.10 -23.95
C THR A 280 -9.22 8.80 -25.30
N ALA A 281 -8.57 9.96 -25.37
CA ALA A 281 -8.35 10.69 -26.61
C ALA A 281 -7.50 9.88 -27.60
N ILE A 282 -6.42 9.24 -27.15
CA ILE A 282 -5.56 8.40 -28.00
C ILE A 282 -6.34 7.20 -28.53
N ARG A 283 -7.05 6.47 -27.67
CA ARG A 283 -7.86 5.31 -28.07
C ARG A 283 -8.93 5.69 -29.07
N LYS A 284 -9.63 6.80 -28.84
CA LYS A 284 -10.66 7.32 -29.76
C LYS A 284 -10.07 7.65 -31.13
N ASN A 285 -8.97 8.41 -31.21
CA ASN A 285 -8.37 8.80 -32.49
C ASN A 285 -7.83 7.61 -33.26
N LEU A 286 -7.29 6.59 -32.59
CA LEU A 286 -6.91 5.33 -33.23
C LEU A 286 -8.13 4.61 -33.82
N THR A 287 -9.24 4.52 -33.08
CA THR A 287 -10.47 3.90 -33.54
C THR A 287 -11.08 4.69 -34.71
N ASP A 288 -11.13 6.02 -34.63
CA ASP A 288 -11.64 6.90 -35.69
C ASP A 288 -10.79 6.80 -36.98
N ALA A 289 -9.52 6.48 -36.87
CA ALA A 289 -8.60 6.19 -37.99
C ALA A 289 -8.74 4.76 -38.54
N GLY A 290 -9.67 3.95 -38.00
CA GLY A 290 -9.97 2.60 -38.48
C GLY A 290 -9.12 1.50 -37.85
N PHE A 291 -8.35 1.78 -36.78
CA PHE A 291 -7.60 0.77 -36.04
C PHE A 291 -8.51 0.06 -35.04
N LYS A 292 -8.44 -1.28 -35.01
CA LYS A 292 -9.22 -2.09 -34.09
C LYS A 292 -8.42 -2.30 -32.80
N ILE A 293 -8.88 -1.67 -31.72
CA ILE A 293 -8.33 -1.88 -30.37
C ILE A 293 -8.97 -3.14 -29.80
N VAL A 294 -8.13 -4.04 -29.25
CA VAL A 294 -8.55 -5.29 -28.60
C VAL A 294 -8.11 -5.28 -27.13
N GLU A 295 -8.86 -5.99 -26.28
CA GLU A 295 -8.56 -6.10 -24.84
C GLU A 295 -7.42 -7.07 -24.54
#